data_ae25152b9676925d02c268684abede5e
#
_entry.id   ae25152b9676925d02c268684abede5e
#
_cell.length_a   1.000
_cell.length_b   1.000
_cell.length_c   1.000
_cell.angle_alpha   90.00
_cell.angle_beta   90.00
_cell.angle_gamma   90.00
#
_symmetry.space_group_name_H-M   'P 1'
#
loop_
_entity.id
_entity.type
_entity.pdbx_description
1 polymer ?
#
loop_
_entity_poly.entity_id
_entity_poly.type
_entity_poly.pdbx_seq_one_letter_code
_entity_poly.pdbx_strand_id
1 'polypeptide(L)'
;NIRLSFQGIWGHKMRSVLTMLGIIIGIAAIITIVSTIQGTNEQIKENLIGAGNNVVTVNLNQSGYSYDMSWNSIPDGVRVITEETRQELKNISGVEEVSLYNSRNNSDFVYYQNTSFNGETYGIDMHYLSVYGYQVKSGRGFTQADYDNFRKVALVDANTVSTLFGGEDPV
;
A
#
# COMPACT_ATOMS: atom_id res chain seq x y z
N ASN A 1 -37.39 -46.07 -15.18
CA ASN A 1 -36.99 -46.05 -13.73
C ASN A 1 -37.00 -44.68 -13.07
N ILE A 2 -36.91 -43.58 -13.84
CA ILE A 2 -36.96 -42.19 -13.32
C ILE A 2 -38.32 -41.86 -12.69
N ARG A 3 -39.40 -42.40 -13.27
CA ARG A 3 -40.77 -42.19 -12.80
C ARG A 3 -41.05 -42.83 -11.40
N LEU A 4 -40.42 -43.96 -11.11
CA LEU A 4 -40.47 -44.65 -9.81
C LEU A 4 -39.68 -43.85 -8.74
N SER A 5 -38.56 -43.25 -9.11
CA SER A 5 -37.77 -42.39 -8.18
C SER A 5 -38.56 -41.14 -7.81
N PHE A 6 -39.25 -40.51 -8.74
CA PHE A 6 -40.13 -39.35 -8.46
C PHE A 6 -41.33 -39.74 -7.57
N GLN A 7 -41.94 -40.89 -7.77
CA GLN A 7 -43.04 -41.37 -6.91
C GLN A 7 -42.59 -41.63 -5.47
N GLY A 8 -41.37 -42.16 -5.26
CA GLY A 8 -40.79 -42.36 -3.92
C GLY A 8 -40.55 -41.04 -3.17
N ILE A 9 -40.15 -40.00 -3.85
CA ILE A 9 -39.95 -38.65 -3.29
C ILE A 9 -41.31 -38.06 -2.83
N TRP A 10 -42.34 -38.21 -3.62
CA TRP A 10 -43.67 -37.69 -3.31
C TRP A 10 -44.39 -38.43 -2.20
N GLY A 11 -44.09 -39.74 -1.96
CA GLY A 11 -44.63 -40.54 -0.90
C GLY A 11 -44.12 -40.15 0.50
N HIS A 12 -42.92 -39.61 0.59
CA HIS A 12 -42.28 -39.19 1.85
C HIS A 12 -41.76 -37.74 1.77
N LYS A 13 -42.61 -36.80 1.37
CA LYS A 13 -42.29 -35.40 1.11
C LYS A 13 -41.47 -34.73 2.22
N MET A 14 -41.85 -34.96 3.48
CA MET A 14 -41.14 -34.32 4.62
C MET A 14 -39.71 -34.82 4.77
N ARG A 15 -39.46 -36.12 4.57
CA ARG A 15 -38.13 -36.72 4.68
C ARG A 15 -37.22 -36.21 3.56
N SER A 16 -37.76 -36.19 2.32
CA SER A 16 -37.00 -35.72 1.14
C SER A 16 -36.66 -34.24 1.24
N VAL A 17 -37.60 -33.41 1.68
CA VAL A 17 -37.34 -31.97 1.89
C VAL A 17 -36.31 -31.75 3.00
N LEU A 18 -36.41 -32.50 4.11
CA LEU A 18 -35.45 -32.32 5.22
C LEU A 18 -34.04 -32.73 4.84
N THR A 19 -33.89 -33.84 4.07
CA THR A 19 -32.56 -34.26 3.59
C THR A 19 -31.97 -33.29 2.57
N MET A 20 -32.77 -32.79 1.62
CA MET A 20 -32.32 -31.74 0.68
C MET A 20 -31.92 -30.47 1.40
N LEU A 21 -32.73 -30.03 2.39
CA LEU A 21 -32.40 -28.86 3.18
C LEU A 21 -31.06 -29.01 3.91
N GLY A 22 -30.82 -30.19 4.52
CA GLY A 22 -29.56 -30.50 5.19
C GLY A 22 -28.34 -30.42 4.25
N ILE A 23 -28.48 -30.96 3.02
CA ILE A 23 -27.40 -30.89 2.02
C ILE A 23 -27.15 -29.46 1.57
N ILE A 24 -28.22 -28.70 1.31
CA ILE A 24 -28.10 -27.29 0.88
C ILE A 24 -27.40 -26.45 1.97
N ILE A 25 -27.82 -26.61 3.23
CA ILE A 25 -27.19 -25.89 4.35
C ILE A 25 -25.72 -26.30 4.48
N GLY A 26 -25.40 -27.58 4.37
CA GLY A 26 -24.04 -28.10 4.44
C GLY A 26 -23.13 -27.48 3.35
N ILE A 27 -23.58 -27.47 2.11
CA ILE A 27 -22.83 -26.91 0.99
C ILE A 27 -22.71 -25.39 1.13
N ALA A 28 -23.79 -24.70 1.51
CA ALA A 28 -23.77 -23.25 1.72
C ALA A 28 -22.79 -22.86 2.82
N ALA A 29 -22.75 -23.61 3.93
CA ALA A 29 -21.79 -23.37 5.01
C ALA A 29 -20.34 -23.51 4.53
N ILE A 30 -20.03 -24.56 3.76
CA ILE A 30 -18.68 -24.78 3.24
C ILE A 30 -18.26 -23.63 2.30
N ILE A 31 -19.15 -23.25 1.37
CA ILE A 31 -18.87 -22.14 0.43
C ILE A 31 -18.63 -20.85 1.21
N THR A 32 -19.46 -20.55 2.20
CA THR A 32 -19.30 -19.34 3.01
C THR A 32 -17.96 -19.31 3.74
N ILE A 33 -17.58 -20.42 4.38
CA ILE A 33 -16.29 -20.52 5.09
C ILE A 33 -15.12 -20.32 4.13
N VAL A 34 -15.11 -21.01 2.99
CA VAL A 34 -14.02 -20.91 2.01
C VAL A 34 -13.93 -19.51 1.44
N SER A 35 -15.06 -18.90 1.10
CA SER A 35 -15.08 -17.52 0.56
C SER A 35 -14.60 -16.50 1.61
N THR A 36 -14.97 -16.68 2.87
CA THR A 36 -14.51 -15.79 3.95
C THR A 36 -13.00 -15.93 4.17
N ILE A 37 -12.47 -17.16 4.18
CA ILE A 37 -11.02 -17.40 4.34
C ILE A 37 -10.24 -16.78 3.17
N GLN A 38 -10.70 -16.97 1.94
CA GLN A 38 -10.03 -16.38 0.77
C GLN A 38 -10.06 -14.85 0.82
N GLY A 39 -11.20 -14.25 1.14
CA GLY A 39 -11.31 -12.80 1.28
C GLY A 39 -10.42 -12.22 2.39
N THR A 40 -10.36 -12.91 3.54
CA THR A 40 -9.48 -12.49 4.64
C THR A 40 -8.00 -12.62 4.29
N ASN A 41 -7.61 -13.69 3.61
CA ASN A 41 -6.22 -13.88 3.18
C ASN A 41 -5.77 -12.79 2.19
N GLU A 42 -6.64 -12.39 1.26
CA GLU A 42 -6.32 -11.30 0.34
C GLU A 42 -6.18 -9.95 1.06
N GLN A 43 -7.09 -9.65 2.00
CA GLN A 43 -6.98 -8.45 2.83
C GLN A 43 -5.72 -8.44 3.71
N ILE A 44 -5.35 -9.57 4.30
CA ILE A 44 -4.11 -9.69 5.08
C ILE A 44 -2.90 -9.46 4.18
N LYS A 45 -2.90 -10.04 2.98
CA LYS A 45 -1.83 -9.87 2.01
C LYS A 45 -1.69 -8.40 1.57
N GLU A 46 -2.80 -7.75 1.24
CA GLU A 46 -2.82 -6.32 0.90
C GLU A 46 -2.34 -5.45 2.08
N ASN A 47 -2.78 -5.74 3.29
CA ASN A 47 -2.35 -5.02 4.48
C ASN A 47 -0.87 -5.23 4.80
N LEU A 48 -0.34 -6.43 4.57
CA LEU A 48 1.09 -6.73 4.78
C LEU A 48 1.96 -6.03 3.73
N ILE A 49 1.53 -5.99 2.49
CA ILE A 49 2.21 -5.25 1.41
C ILE A 49 2.13 -3.75 1.68
N GLY A 50 0.94 -3.24 2.01
CA GLY A 50 0.70 -1.83 2.34
C GLY A 50 1.35 -1.35 3.63
N ALA A 51 1.75 -2.26 4.53
CA ALA A 51 2.49 -1.93 5.75
C ALA A 51 4.02 -1.83 5.54
N GLY A 52 4.51 -1.92 4.29
CA GLY A 52 5.94 -1.82 3.97
C GLY A 52 6.81 -2.98 4.50
N ASN A 53 6.20 -4.09 4.92
CA ASN A 53 6.93 -5.21 5.52
C ASN A 53 7.87 -5.94 4.54
N ASN A 54 7.72 -5.71 3.24
CA ASN A 54 8.57 -6.26 2.19
C ASN A 54 9.57 -5.23 1.64
N VAL A 55 9.69 -4.07 2.29
CA VAL A 55 10.60 -3.01 1.85
C VAL A 55 11.92 -3.09 2.60
N VAL A 56 13.00 -3.14 1.86
CA VAL A 56 14.36 -3.00 2.39
C VAL A 56 14.81 -1.57 2.15
N THR A 57 15.05 -0.82 3.22
CA THR A 57 15.56 0.54 3.13
C THR A 57 17.08 0.52 3.23
N VAL A 58 17.73 1.13 2.24
CA VAL A 58 19.19 1.29 2.19
C VAL A 58 19.51 2.75 2.46
N ASN A 59 20.15 3.01 3.59
CA ASN A 59 20.57 4.35 3.99
C ASN A 59 22.10 4.48 3.95
N LEU A 60 22.57 5.69 3.71
CA LEU A 60 23.98 6.00 3.87
C LEU A 60 24.36 5.92 5.35
N ASN A 61 25.39 5.13 5.65
CA ASN A 61 25.93 4.99 6.99
C ASN A 61 27.41 5.40 7.03
N GLN A 62 27.78 6.10 8.10
CA GLN A 62 29.17 6.43 8.38
C GLN A 62 29.55 5.88 9.75
N SER A 63 30.57 5.01 9.79
CA SER A 63 31.08 4.42 11.06
C SER A 63 30.01 3.67 11.86
N GLY A 64 29.02 3.05 11.19
CA GLY A 64 27.93 2.30 11.85
C GLY A 64 26.72 3.11 12.27
N TYR A 65 26.73 4.42 12.04
CA TYR A 65 25.59 5.30 12.31
C TYR A 65 24.99 5.81 11.00
N SER A 66 23.66 5.99 10.99
CA SER A 66 22.98 6.60 9.85
C SER A 66 23.52 8.02 9.62
N TYR A 67 23.91 8.31 8.38
CA TYR A 67 24.42 9.63 8.03
C TYR A 67 23.25 10.59 7.86
N ASP A 68 23.24 11.66 8.66
CA ASP A 68 22.21 12.68 8.60
C ASP A 68 22.53 13.68 7.47
N MET A 69 21.77 13.55 6.37
CA MET A 69 21.89 14.42 5.20
C MET A 69 21.09 15.72 5.34
N SER A 70 20.33 15.92 6.41
CA SER A 70 19.52 17.12 6.62
C SER A 70 20.38 18.36 6.87
N TRP A 71 21.54 18.16 7.49
CA TRP A 71 22.45 19.21 7.93
C TRP A 71 23.85 19.11 7.31
N ASN A 72 24.18 17.97 6.73
CA ASN A 72 25.51 17.68 6.23
C ASN A 72 25.52 17.58 4.71
N SER A 73 26.60 18.03 4.10
CA SER A 73 26.86 17.82 2.68
C SER A 73 27.15 16.34 2.43
N ILE A 74 26.90 15.86 1.21
CA ILE A 74 27.31 14.52 0.80
C ILE A 74 28.83 14.39 1.00
N PRO A 75 29.30 13.35 1.73
CA PRO A 75 30.74 13.17 1.94
C PRO A 75 31.48 12.96 0.61
N ASP A 76 32.72 13.41 0.56
CA ASP A 76 33.59 13.20 -0.60
C ASP A 76 33.74 11.69 -0.92
N GLY A 77 33.58 11.33 -2.18
CA GLY A 77 33.67 9.94 -2.65
C GLY A 77 32.38 9.13 -2.59
N VAL A 78 31.31 9.68 -2.02
CA VAL A 78 29.97 9.07 -2.10
C VAL A 78 29.35 9.37 -3.44
N ARG A 79 29.01 8.32 -4.20
CA ARG A 79 28.29 8.48 -5.47
C ARG A 79 26.81 8.74 -5.22
N VAL A 80 26.27 9.70 -5.94
CA VAL A 80 24.82 9.88 -6.01
C VAL A 80 24.19 8.64 -6.68
N ILE A 81 23.15 8.11 -6.10
CA ILE A 81 22.39 7.01 -6.69
C ILE A 81 21.65 7.57 -7.92
N THR A 82 21.95 7.02 -9.07
CA THR A 82 21.37 7.44 -10.35
C THR A 82 20.23 6.51 -10.76
N GLU A 83 19.50 6.91 -11.79
CA GLU A 83 18.46 6.06 -12.40
C GLU A 83 19.05 4.74 -12.95
N GLU A 84 20.27 4.75 -13.46
CA GLU A 84 20.96 3.53 -13.91
C GLU A 84 21.16 2.56 -12.74
N THR A 85 21.62 3.06 -11.58
CA THR A 85 21.78 2.26 -10.37
C THR A 85 20.43 1.69 -9.90
N ARG A 86 19.34 2.47 -10.00
CA ARG A 86 17.99 1.99 -9.69
C ARG A 86 17.60 0.82 -10.58
N GLN A 87 17.88 0.91 -11.88
CA GLN A 87 17.60 -0.17 -12.83
C GLN A 87 18.46 -1.43 -12.57
N GLU A 88 19.72 -1.26 -12.21
CA GLU A 88 20.58 -2.38 -11.80
C GLU A 88 20.04 -3.11 -10.58
N LEU A 89 19.58 -2.36 -9.56
CA LEU A 89 18.97 -2.94 -8.36
C LEU A 89 17.66 -3.66 -8.66
N LYS A 90 16.85 -3.14 -9.56
CA LYS A 90 15.61 -3.77 -10.00
C LYS A 90 15.83 -5.12 -10.70
N ASN A 91 16.98 -5.32 -11.34
CA ASN A 91 17.34 -6.57 -12.01
C ASN A 91 17.80 -7.68 -11.03
N ILE A 92 17.94 -7.38 -9.74
CA ILE A 92 18.31 -8.39 -8.74
C ILE A 92 17.12 -9.34 -8.52
N SER A 93 17.39 -10.63 -8.51
CA SER A 93 16.36 -11.65 -8.28
C SER A 93 15.66 -11.45 -6.93
N GLY A 94 14.33 -11.37 -6.95
CA GLY A 94 13.50 -11.13 -5.76
C GLY A 94 13.19 -9.65 -5.50
N VAL A 95 13.72 -8.73 -6.29
CA VAL A 95 13.36 -7.30 -6.25
C VAL A 95 12.24 -7.06 -7.25
N GLU A 96 11.10 -6.60 -6.79
CA GLU A 96 9.93 -6.28 -7.60
C GLU A 96 9.99 -4.85 -8.13
N GLU A 97 10.28 -3.90 -7.24
CA GLU A 97 10.41 -2.48 -7.60
C GLU A 97 11.43 -1.79 -6.68
N VAL A 98 12.04 -0.72 -7.18
CA VAL A 98 12.99 0.12 -6.46
C VAL A 98 12.56 1.58 -6.55
N SER A 99 12.54 2.26 -5.42
CA SER A 99 12.25 3.68 -5.32
C SER A 99 13.44 4.44 -4.75
N LEU A 100 13.68 5.61 -5.30
CA LEU A 100 14.65 6.55 -4.76
C LEU A 100 13.91 7.65 -4.01
N TYR A 101 14.37 7.96 -2.80
CA TYR A 101 13.81 9.04 -2.02
C TYR A 101 14.88 9.79 -1.23
N ASN A 102 14.54 11.01 -0.84
CA ASN A 102 15.34 11.81 0.08
C ASN A 102 14.44 12.33 1.18
N SER A 103 14.89 12.31 2.42
CA SER A 103 14.15 12.82 3.57
C SER A 103 14.81 14.08 4.14
N ARG A 104 13.98 14.97 4.66
CA ARG A 104 14.41 16.16 5.37
C ARG A 104 13.64 16.25 6.68
N ASN A 105 14.36 16.15 7.78
CA ASN A 105 13.79 16.14 9.13
C ASN A 105 13.36 17.52 9.62
N ASN A 106 13.76 18.59 8.95
CA ASN A 106 13.42 19.94 9.35
C ASN A 106 12.51 20.57 8.31
N SER A 107 11.31 20.85 8.72
CA SER A 107 10.25 21.44 7.89
C SER A 107 9.90 22.87 8.31
N ASP A 108 10.86 23.61 8.92
CA ASP A 108 10.66 24.98 9.41
C ASP A 108 10.11 25.96 8.37
N PHE A 109 10.15 25.57 7.10
CA PHE A 109 9.63 26.35 5.97
C PHE A 109 8.29 25.87 5.44
N VAL A 110 7.69 24.82 6.05
CA VAL A 110 6.38 24.30 5.65
C VAL A 110 5.34 24.77 6.66
N TYR A 111 4.42 25.57 6.21
CA TYR A 111 3.34 26.11 7.03
C TYR A 111 2.10 26.36 6.18
N TYR A 112 0.97 26.32 6.84
CA TYR A 112 -0.31 26.74 6.28
C TYR A 112 -0.90 27.85 7.16
N GLN A 113 -1.10 29.03 6.60
CA GLN A 113 -1.48 30.24 7.35
C GLN A 113 -0.49 30.50 8.51
N ASN A 114 -0.95 30.36 9.75
CA ASN A 114 -0.14 30.52 10.98
C ASN A 114 0.23 29.18 11.63
N THR A 115 -0.12 28.06 11.02
CA THR A 115 0.17 26.73 11.55
C THR A 115 1.42 26.17 10.90
N SER A 116 2.44 25.92 11.70
CA SER A 116 3.69 25.29 11.26
C SER A 116 3.52 23.79 11.14
N PHE A 117 4.06 23.21 10.09
CA PHE A 117 4.13 21.75 9.93
C PHE A 117 5.26 21.21 10.82
N ASN A 118 4.94 20.22 11.63
CA ASN A 118 5.91 19.52 12.46
C ASN A 118 5.95 18.05 12.05
N GLY A 119 6.81 17.74 11.09
CA GLY A 119 6.95 16.41 10.53
C GLY A 119 8.12 16.33 9.56
N GLU A 120 8.21 15.19 8.88
CA GLU A 120 9.25 14.95 7.89
C GLU A 120 8.71 15.22 6.48
N THR A 121 9.59 15.77 5.64
CA THR A 121 9.29 15.99 4.22
C THR A 121 10.16 15.06 3.38
N TYR A 122 9.52 14.36 2.46
CA TYR A 122 10.17 13.42 1.56
C TYR A 122 10.14 13.93 0.12
N GLY A 123 11.29 14.00 -0.52
CA GLY A 123 11.38 14.04 -1.98
C GLY A 123 11.33 12.61 -2.50
N ILE A 124 10.30 12.26 -3.24
CA ILE A 124 10.03 10.89 -3.67
C ILE A 124 9.99 10.80 -5.20
N ASP A 125 10.30 9.62 -5.72
CA ASP A 125 10.08 9.30 -7.14
C ASP A 125 8.66 8.74 -7.38
N MET A 126 8.35 8.39 -8.62
CA MET A 126 7.04 7.85 -9.00
C MET A 126 6.76 6.46 -8.42
N HIS A 127 7.80 5.72 -8.04
CA HIS A 127 7.69 4.34 -7.57
C HIS A 127 7.48 4.26 -6.06
N TYR A 128 7.71 5.35 -5.34
CA TYR A 128 7.66 5.39 -3.88
C TYR A 128 6.34 4.88 -3.30
N LEU A 129 5.21 5.36 -3.82
CA LEU A 129 3.90 4.96 -3.32
C LEU A 129 3.64 3.46 -3.53
N SER A 130 4.01 2.93 -4.69
CA SER A 130 3.83 1.50 -4.98
C SER A 130 4.75 0.62 -4.15
N VAL A 131 6.01 1.04 -3.94
CA VAL A 131 6.98 0.32 -3.10
C VAL A 131 6.51 0.23 -1.66
N TYR A 132 5.99 1.33 -1.11
CA TYR A 132 5.47 1.36 0.27
C TYR A 132 4.00 0.94 0.39
N GLY A 133 3.31 0.66 -0.72
CA GLY A 133 1.90 0.29 -0.71
C GLY A 133 0.95 1.43 -0.33
N TYR A 134 1.40 2.68 -0.46
CA TYR A 134 0.55 3.83 -0.18
C TYR A 134 -0.47 4.06 -1.28
N GLN A 135 -1.68 4.44 -0.89
CA GLN A 135 -2.77 4.76 -1.80
C GLN A 135 -3.19 6.22 -1.65
N VAL A 136 -3.40 6.87 -2.78
CA VAL A 136 -3.94 8.24 -2.80
C VAL A 136 -5.45 8.18 -2.55
N LYS A 137 -5.90 8.79 -1.46
CA LYS A 137 -7.31 8.80 -1.03
C LYS A 137 -8.13 9.86 -1.79
N SER A 138 -7.54 11.01 -2.03
CA SER A 138 -8.17 12.15 -2.73
C SER A 138 -7.14 12.80 -3.65
N GLY A 139 -7.56 13.32 -4.79
CA GLY A 139 -6.67 13.88 -5.78
C GLY A 139 -5.97 12.83 -6.64
N ARG A 140 -4.69 13.01 -6.93
CA ARG A 140 -3.89 12.12 -7.77
C ARG A 140 -2.46 11.96 -7.26
N GLY A 141 -1.82 10.87 -7.64
CA GLY A 141 -0.38 10.68 -7.46
C GLY A 141 0.45 11.57 -8.41
N PHE A 142 1.77 11.51 -8.24
CA PHE A 142 2.71 12.16 -9.14
C PHE A 142 2.72 11.49 -10.52
N THR A 143 2.97 12.28 -11.53
CA THR A 143 3.10 11.85 -12.93
C THR A 143 4.47 12.23 -13.47
N GLN A 144 4.93 11.57 -14.52
CA GLN A 144 6.19 11.93 -15.19
C GLN A 144 6.19 13.41 -15.60
N ALA A 145 5.07 13.94 -16.07
CA ALA A 145 4.94 15.33 -16.45
C ALA A 145 5.13 16.34 -15.29
N ASP A 146 4.92 15.91 -14.05
CA ASP A 146 5.18 16.75 -12.88
C ASP A 146 6.69 16.92 -12.66
N TYR A 147 7.47 15.86 -12.87
CA TYR A 147 8.93 15.89 -12.79
C TYR A 147 9.55 16.63 -13.97
N ASP A 148 9.13 16.32 -15.20
CA ASP A 148 9.67 16.92 -16.42
C ASP A 148 9.45 18.44 -16.47
N ASN A 149 8.34 18.91 -15.94
CA ASN A 149 7.97 20.33 -15.92
C ASN A 149 8.23 21.02 -14.57
N PHE A 150 8.90 20.36 -13.63
CA PHE A 150 9.18 20.89 -12.29
C PHE A 150 7.95 21.48 -11.61
N ARG A 151 6.80 20.79 -11.69
CA ARG A 151 5.55 21.24 -11.10
C ARG A 151 5.64 21.23 -9.59
N LYS A 152 5.12 22.27 -8.95
CA LYS A 152 5.05 22.38 -7.49
C LYS A 152 3.81 21.64 -7.01
N VAL A 153 3.94 20.33 -6.79
CA VAL A 153 2.88 19.44 -6.30
C VAL A 153 3.39 18.70 -5.08
N ALA A 154 2.49 18.39 -4.16
CA ALA A 154 2.79 17.64 -2.95
C ALA A 154 1.69 16.61 -2.68
N LEU A 155 2.08 15.53 -2.03
CA LEU A 155 1.18 14.56 -1.41
C LEU A 155 1.24 14.77 0.10
N VAL A 156 0.08 14.77 0.73
CA VAL A 156 -0.04 15.06 2.17
C VAL A 156 -0.72 13.85 2.82
N ASP A 157 -0.18 13.36 3.91
CA ASP A 157 -0.79 12.27 4.66
C ASP A 157 -2.04 12.74 5.43
N ALA A 158 -2.91 11.80 5.80
CA ALA A 158 -4.18 12.10 6.45
C ALA A 158 -4.04 12.79 7.82
N ASN A 159 -2.94 12.51 8.56
CA ASN A 159 -2.70 13.17 9.85
C ASN A 159 -2.31 14.63 9.62
N THR A 160 -1.46 14.90 8.64
CA THR A 160 -1.10 16.26 8.25
C THR A 160 -2.31 17.05 7.77
N VAL A 161 -3.22 16.44 6.99
CA VAL A 161 -4.47 17.10 6.60
C VAL A 161 -5.26 17.52 7.84
N SER A 162 -5.42 16.66 8.82
CA SER A 162 -6.17 16.97 10.02
C SER A 162 -5.50 18.03 10.91
N THR A 163 -4.18 18.05 11.00
CA THR A 163 -3.42 18.94 11.90
C THR A 163 -3.10 20.29 11.25
N LEU A 164 -2.72 20.30 10.00
CA LEU A 164 -2.28 21.51 9.29
C LEU A 164 -3.46 22.26 8.66
N PHE A 165 -4.43 21.54 8.11
CA PHE A 165 -5.59 22.13 7.42
C PHE A 165 -6.88 22.12 8.26
N GLY A 166 -6.82 21.67 9.53
CA GLY A 166 -7.99 21.62 10.40
C GLY A 166 -9.10 20.67 9.92
N GLY A 167 -8.75 19.73 9.03
CA GLY A 167 -9.70 18.79 8.41
C GLY A 167 -10.38 19.34 7.15
N GLU A 168 -10.05 20.55 6.70
CA GLU A 168 -10.45 21.03 5.38
C GLU A 168 -9.75 20.23 4.28
N ASP A 169 -10.42 20.05 3.15
CA ASP A 169 -9.85 19.37 1.99
C ASP A 169 -8.79 20.28 1.32
N PRO A 170 -7.51 19.88 1.30
CA PRO A 170 -6.44 20.69 0.70
C PRO A 170 -6.36 20.56 -0.83
N VAL A 171 -7.24 19.78 -1.48
CA VAL A 171 -7.23 19.48 -2.93
C VAL A 171 -8.29 20.28 -3.65
#